data_a035fa9b92a45a232ae4378a42501e2d
#
_entry.id   a035fa9b92a45a232ae4378a42501e2d
#
_cell.length_a   1.000
_cell.length_b   1.000
_cell.length_c   1.000
_cell.angle_alpha   90.00
_cell.angle_beta   90.00
_cell.angle_gamma   90.00
#
_symmetry.space_group_name_H-M   'P 1'
#
loop_
_entity.id
_entity.type
_entity.pdbx_description
1 polymer ?
#
loop_
_entity_poly.entity_id
_entity_poly.type
_entity_poly.pdbx_seq_one_letter_code
_entity_poly.pdbx_strand_id
1 'polypeptide(L)'
;ISVFTRLEAFVRGLWLDNVVASYISILPLVIVSLCSLIGYFGKNLYRGIHIFFSVFYVVAFAISAADIPYFAYFFKHINASIFNWFGYTGTTLGLMFGEFSYIVAFVLFLCLSFLFVFLSRILLHRTCRDIQRVSAEKFHWKPELLTLLCSTLLIGVCLFGIRGRMGYNPIKVSAAYYCNNTFLNQLGISPSFNLLRSSLEASKSENREIDLMDEKEAISTVRRELNITDSLPDISPIARKIDNPGQPSRKNVVLVFMESMSAELLGHFGN
;
A
#
# COMPACT_ATOMS: atom_id res chain seq x y z
N ILE A 1 21.76 16.71 9.75
CA ILE A 1 20.55 16.81 8.90
C ILE A 1 19.74 18.00 9.40
N SER A 2 19.43 18.96 8.50
CA SER A 2 18.67 20.19 8.83
C SER A 2 17.24 19.83 9.27
N VAL A 3 16.66 20.66 10.18
CA VAL A 3 15.25 20.54 10.56
C VAL A 3 14.33 20.70 9.35
N PHE A 4 14.67 21.61 8.44
CA PHE A 4 13.91 21.81 7.18
C PHE A 4 13.86 20.55 6.32
N THR A 5 14.97 19.82 6.20
CA THR A 5 15.02 18.58 5.44
C THR A 5 14.11 17.51 6.07
N ARG A 6 14.02 17.45 7.41
CA ARG A 6 13.10 16.52 8.09
C ARG A 6 11.64 16.92 7.87
N LEU A 7 11.32 18.22 7.96
CA LEU A 7 9.96 18.71 7.72
C LEU A 7 9.51 18.45 6.29
N GLU A 8 10.40 18.51 5.31
CA GLU A 8 10.08 18.21 3.93
C GLU A 8 9.60 16.75 3.75
N ALA A 9 10.15 15.78 4.47
CA ALA A 9 9.66 14.41 4.45
C ALA A 9 8.17 14.33 4.84
N PHE A 10 7.77 15.04 5.90
CA PHE A 10 6.37 15.08 6.32
C PHE A 10 5.47 15.76 5.28
N VAL A 11 5.93 16.85 4.66
CA VAL A 11 5.18 17.53 3.59
C VAL A 11 4.98 16.58 2.40
N ARG A 12 6.00 15.81 2.03
CA ARG A 12 5.91 14.81 0.96
C ARG A 12 4.93 13.70 1.33
N GLY A 13 4.99 13.19 2.56
CA GLY A 13 4.05 12.21 3.08
C GLY A 13 2.61 12.72 3.02
N LEU A 14 2.34 13.91 3.56
CA LEU A 14 1.02 14.56 3.49
C LEU A 14 0.53 14.75 2.05
N TRP A 15 1.42 15.08 1.13
CA TRP A 15 1.08 15.21 -0.28
C TRP A 15 0.60 13.87 -0.87
N LEU A 16 1.29 12.77 -0.59
CA LEU A 16 0.88 11.43 -1.03
C LEU A 16 -0.40 10.94 -0.31
N ASP A 17 -0.55 11.25 0.98
CA ASP A 17 -1.77 10.96 1.74
C ASP A 17 -2.99 11.70 1.18
N ASN A 18 -2.80 12.95 0.73
CA ASN A 18 -3.87 13.70 0.07
C ASN A 18 -4.34 13.03 -1.23
N VAL A 19 -3.45 12.36 -1.96
CA VAL A 19 -3.84 11.58 -3.13
C VAL A 19 -4.75 10.42 -2.74
N VAL A 20 -4.41 9.67 -1.69
CA VAL A 20 -5.24 8.58 -1.17
C VAL A 20 -6.58 9.10 -0.69
N ALA A 21 -6.58 10.19 0.07
CA ALA A 21 -7.80 10.85 0.53
C ALA A 21 -8.70 11.27 -0.64
N SER A 22 -8.12 11.77 -1.73
CA SER A 22 -8.85 12.15 -2.94
C SER A 22 -9.45 10.93 -3.65
N TYR A 23 -8.73 9.80 -3.73
CA TYR A 23 -9.29 8.54 -4.23
C TYR A 23 -10.49 8.06 -3.41
N ILE A 24 -10.41 8.14 -2.08
CA ILE A 24 -11.52 7.75 -1.20
C ILE A 24 -12.68 8.72 -1.34
N SER A 25 -12.43 10.02 -1.53
CA SER A 25 -13.44 11.07 -1.52
C SER A 25 -14.21 11.23 -2.83
N ILE A 26 -13.62 10.84 -3.98
CA ILE A 26 -14.21 11.13 -5.29
C ILE A 26 -15.60 10.50 -5.47
N LEU A 27 -15.77 9.23 -5.08
CA LEU A 27 -17.03 8.53 -5.23
C LEU A 27 -18.17 9.12 -4.36
N PRO A 28 -17.97 9.32 -3.03
CA PRO A 28 -18.95 10.03 -2.21
C PRO A 28 -19.27 11.44 -2.72
N LEU A 29 -18.27 12.17 -3.18
CA LEU A 29 -18.45 13.53 -3.69
C LEU A 29 -19.33 13.55 -4.94
N VAL A 30 -19.10 12.64 -5.89
CA VAL A 30 -19.94 12.52 -7.09
C VAL A 30 -21.38 12.14 -6.71
N ILE A 31 -21.56 11.16 -5.81
CA ILE A 31 -22.89 10.73 -5.35
C ILE A 31 -23.63 11.90 -4.68
N VAL A 32 -22.99 12.61 -3.76
CA VAL A 32 -23.62 13.77 -3.08
C VAL A 32 -23.96 14.85 -4.08
N SER A 33 -23.07 15.15 -5.03
CA SER A 33 -23.30 16.15 -6.06
C SER A 33 -24.51 15.82 -6.94
N LEU A 34 -24.62 14.57 -7.40
CA LEU A 34 -25.76 14.11 -8.18
C LEU A 34 -27.07 14.14 -7.37
N CYS A 35 -27.03 13.65 -6.12
CA CYS A 35 -28.20 13.71 -5.23
C CYS A 35 -28.63 15.13 -4.94
N SER A 36 -27.69 16.06 -4.78
CA SER A 36 -27.98 17.49 -4.57
C SER A 36 -28.65 18.13 -5.78
N LEU A 37 -28.23 17.77 -7.01
CA LEU A 37 -28.86 18.26 -8.24
C LEU A 37 -30.31 17.78 -8.40
N ILE A 38 -30.64 16.59 -7.88
CA ILE A 38 -31.99 16.02 -7.90
C ILE A 38 -32.82 16.52 -6.71
N GLY A 39 -32.22 17.30 -5.78
CA GLY A 39 -32.87 17.74 -4.55
C GLY A 39 -33.08 16.64 -3.50
N TYR A 40 -32.31 15.52 -3.61
CA TYR A 40 -32.43 14.41 -2.68
C TYR A 40 -31.41 14.55 -1.52
N PHE A 41 -31.94 14.78 -0.31
CA PHE A 41 -31.14 14.96 0.92
C PHE A 41 -31.53 13.93 2.01
N GLY A 42 -31.57 12.65 1.63
CA GLY A 42 -31.98 11.58 2.54
C GLY A 42 -30.93 11.26 3.62
N LYS A 43 -31.37 11.05 4.87
CA LYS A 43 -30.48 10.62 5.98
C LYS A 43 -29.71 9.35 5.68
N ASN A 44 -30.31 8.43 4.91
CA ASN A 44 -29.70 7.17 4.54
C ASN A 44 -28.50 7.35 3.61
N LEU A 45 -28.54 8.36 2.72
CA LEU A 45 -27.40 8.73 1.88
C LEU A 45 -26.19 9.10 2.74
N TYR A 46 -26.37 10.02 3.70
CA TYR A 46 -25.27 10.47 4.55
C TYR A 46 -24.76 9.39 5.52
N ARG A 47 -25.65 8.47 5.97
CA ARG A 47 -25.23 7.28 6.72
C ARG A 47 -24.39 6.34 5.86
N GLY A 48 -24.79 6.11 4.61
CA GLY A 48 -24.01 5.30 3.66
C GLY A 48 -22.62 5.89 3.41
N ILE A 49 -22.54 7.20 3.21
CA ILE A 49 -21.27 7.93 3.05
C ILE A 49 -20.39 7.82 4.31
N HIS A 50 -20.98 7.96 5.49
CA HIS A 50 -20.25 7.80 6.75
C HIS A 50 -19.68 6.39 6.90
N ILE A 51 -20.47 5.36 6.59
CA ILE A 51 -19.99 3.96 6.62
C ILE A 51 -18.86 3.78 5.60
N PHE A 52 -19.03 4.30 4.38
CA PHE A 52 -18.00 4.25 3.34
C PHE A 52 -16.68 4.87 3.82
N PHE A 53 -16.71 6.10 4.31
CA PHE A 53 -15.52 6.76 4.85
C PHE A 53 -14.94 5.99 6.04
N SER A 54 -15.78 5.51 6.96
CA SER A 54 -15.30 4.74 8.12
C SER A 54 -14.55 3.48 7.68
N VAL A 55 -15.06 2.73 6.72
CA VAL A 55 -14.40 1.52 6.21
C VAL A 55 -13.06 1.86 5.56
N PHE A 56 -13.05 2.79 4.59
CA PHE A 56 -11.83 3.06 3.82
C PHE A 56 -10.73 3.74 4.64
N TYR A 57 -11.08 4.66 5.56
CA TYR A 57 -10.08 5.28 6.43
C TYR A 57 -9.57 4.32 7.52
N VAL A 58 -10.43 3.43 8.05
CA VAL A 58 -9.97 2.37 8.98
C VAL A 58 -9.00 1.42 8.26
N VAL A 59 -9.25 1.07 7.00
CA VAL A 59 -8.30 0.27 6.20
C VAL A 59 -7.00 1.04 5.99
N ALA A 60 -7.04 2.34 5.65
CA ALA A 60 -5.84 3.16 5.49
C ALA A 60 -5.02 3.25 6.80
N PHE A 61 -5.68 3.40 7.95
CA PHE A 61 -5.01 3.38 9.26
C PHE A 61 -4.42 2.01 9.59
N ALA A 62 -5.10 0.91 9.22
CA ALA A 62 -4.58 -0.44 9.39
C ALA A 62 -3.30 -0.65 8.59
N ILE A 63 -3.28 -0.22 7.31
CA ILE A 63 -2.09 -0.29 6.46
C ILE A 63 -0.95 0.53 7.08
N SER A 64 -1.22 1.77 7.51
CA SER A 64 -0.21 2.65 8.09
C SER A 64 0.34 2.10 9.42
N ALA A 65 -0.50 1.50 10.25
CA ALA A 65 -0.07 0.89 11.51
C ALA A 65 0.74 -0.39 11.29
N ALA A 66 0.34 -1.23 10.34
CA ALA A 66 1.07 -2.43 9.97
C ALA A 66 2.44 -2.10 9.33
N ASP A 67 2.54 -0.96 8.66
CA ASP A 67 3.77 -0.50 8.04
C ASP A 67 4.85 -0.12 9.07
N ILE A 68 4.48 0.34 10.26
CA ILE A 68 5.45 0.75 11.29
C ILE A 68 6.43 -0.39 11.62
N PRO A 69 5.98 -1.56 12.09
CA PRO A 69 6.88 -2.67 12.37
C PRO A 69 7.46 -3.29 11.08
N TYR A 70 6.71 -3.30 9.99
CA TYR A 70 7.20 -3.78 8.70
C TYR A 70 8.41 -2.97 8.22
N PHE A 71 8.32 -1.64 8.27
CA PHE A 71 9.42 -0.76 7.91
C PHE A 71 10.62 -0.89 8.85
N ALA A 72 10.38 -1.04 10.15
CA ALA A 72 11.45 -1.25 11.13
C ALA A 72 12.27 -2.52 10.84
N TYR A 73 11.66 -3.55 10.28
CA TYR A 73 12.30 -4.81 9.95
C TYR A 73 12.93 -4.84 8.55
N PHE A 74 12.18 -4.37 7.53
CA PHE A 74 12.57 -4.49 6.12
C PHE A 74 13.20 -3.23 5.51
N PHE A 75 13.15 -2.09 6.21
CA PHE A 75 13.54 -0.77 5.69
C PHE A 75 12.84 -0.40 4.36
N LYS A 76 11.67 -0.97 4.14
CA LYS A 76 10.80 -0.76 2.97
C LYS A 76 9.35 -0.67 3.42
N HIS A 77 8.57 0.14 2.71
CA HIS A 77 7.13 0.21 2.96
C HIS A 77 6.37 -0.96 2.37
N ILE A 78 5.22 -1.27 2.97
CA ILE A 78 4.28 -2.28 2.48
C ILE A 78 3.92 -2.00 1.02
N ASN A 79 3.99 -3.04 0.19
CA ASN A 79 3.64 -3.02 -1.23
C ASN A 79 2.80 -4.26 -1.59
N ALA A 80 2.49 -4.44 -2.88
CA ALA A 80 1.65 -5.53 -3.35
C ALA A 80 2.13 -6.94 -2.97
N SER A 81 3.43 -7.13 -2.67
CA SER A 81 3.95 -8.44 -2.25
C SER A 81 3.38 -8.92 -0.91
N ILE A 82 2.78 -8.03 -0.11
CA ILE A 82 2.12 -8.40 1.15
C ILE A 82 0.97 -9.39 0.93
N PHE A 83 0.32 -9.35 -0.25
CA PHE A 83 -0.77 -10.27 -0.56
C PHE A 83 -0.32 -11.73 -0.66
N ASN A 84 0.96 -11.99 -0.96
CA ASN A 84 1.52 -13.33 -0.98
C ASN A 84 1.59 -13.95 0.43
N TRP A 85 1.54 -13.12 1.49
CA TRP A 85 1.61 -13.57 2.87
C TRP A 85 0.26 -14.02 3.44
N PHE A 86 -0.85 -13.74 2.74
CA PHE A 86 -2.17 -14.19 3.18
C PHE A 86 -2.29 -15.72 3.26
N GLY A 87 -1.43 -16.47 2.54
CA GLY A 87 -1.32 -17.93 2.69
C GLY A 87 -0.75 -18.39 4.04
N TYR A 88 -0.08 -17.50 4.79
CA TYR A 88 0.63 -17.80 6.04
C TYR A 88 0.06 -17.05 7.25
N THR A 89 -1.26 -16.84 7.28
CA THR A 89 -1.94 -16.02 8.29
C THR A 89 -1.69 -16.46 9.73
N GLY A 90 -1.60 -17.76 10.00
CA GLY A 90 -1.32 -18.28 11.34
C GLY A 90 0.05 -17.86 11.89
N THR A 91 1.10 -17.95 11.06
CA THR A 91 2.46 -17.52 11.41
C THR A 91 2.51 -16.00 11.59
N THR A 92 1.85 -15.25 10.70
CA THR A 92 1.81 -13.79 10.75
C THR A 92 1.12 -13.29 12.02
N LEU A 93 -0.01 -13.88 12.40
CA LEU A 93 -0.71 -13.53 13.65
C LEU A 93 0.13 -13.88 14.88
N GLY A 94 0.82 -15.03 14.88
CA GLY A 94 1.72 -15.41 15.97
C GLY A 94 2.84 -14.38 16.18
N LEU A 95 3.43 -13.87 15.11
CA LEU A 95 4.44 -12.80 15.14
C LEU A 95 3.85 -11.48 15.65
N MET A 96 2.65 -11.10 15.19
CA MET A 96 1.98 -9.85 15.61
C MET A 96 1.75 -9.75 17.11
N PHE A 97 1.45 -10.86 17.77
CA PHE A 97 1.22 -10.87 19.23
C PHE A 97 2.48 -11.23 20.03
N GLY A 98 3.57 -11.64 19.38
CA GLY A 98 4.83 -12.00 20.01
C GLY A 98 5.75 -10.82 20.35
N GLU A 99 5.62 -9.69 19.68
CA GLU A 99 6.51 -8.54 19.85
C GLU A 99 5.77 -7.28 20.32
N PHE A 100 6.35 -6.58 21.28
CA PHE A 100 5.77 -5.37 21.87
C PHE A 100 5.53 -4.26 20.85
N SER A 101 6.41 -4.10 19.86
CA SER A 101 6.29 -3.08 18.80
C SER A 101 5.02 -3.25 17.97
N TYR A 102 4.61 -4.49 17.66
CA TYR A 102 3.37 -4.78 16.94
C TYR A 102 2.14 -4.48 17.79
N ILE A 103 2.19 -4.80 19.10
CA ILE A 103 1.10 -4.48 20.03
C ILE A 103 0.88 -2.97 20.09
N VAL A 104 1.96 -2.17 20.21
CA VAL A 104 1.87 -0.70 20.21
C VAL A 104 1.24 -0.18 18.92
N ALA A 105 1.70 -0.66 17.76
CA ALA A 105 1.13 -0.29 16.46
C ALA A 105 -0.37 -0.64 16.37
N PHE A 106 -0.76 -1.82 16.87
CA PHE A 106 -2.16 -2.26 16.89
C PHE A 106 -3.03 -1.40 17.82
N VAL A 107 -2.55 -1.05 18.99
CA VAL A 107 -3.27 -0.15 19.92
C VAL A 107 -3.42 1.24 19.30
N LEU A 108 -2.36 1.77 18.68
CA LEU A 108 -2.41 3.06 17.96
C LEU A 108 -3.46 3.03 16.83
N PHE A 109 -3.50 1.95 16.05
CA PHE A 109 -4.52 1.74 15.03
C PHE A 109 -5.94 1.79 15.60
N LEU A 110 -6.20 1.06 16.70
CA LEU A 110 -7.51 1.05 17.32
C LEU A 110 -7.92 2.43 17.85
N CYS A 111 -6.99 3.15 18.50
CA CYS A 111 -7.23 4.50 19.02
C CYS A 111 -7.55 5.49 17.89
N LEU A 112 -6.76 5.50 16.82
CA LEU A 112 -6.96 6.41 15.69
C LEU A 112 -8.25 6.08 14.93
N SER A 113 -8.54 4.80 14.71
CA SER A 113 -9.76 4.35 14.06
C SER A 113 -11.00 4.72 14.86
N PHE A 114 -10.97 4.49 16.17
CA PHE A 114 -12.06 4.87 17.07
C PHE A 114 -12.28 6.38 17.07
N LEU A 115 -11.19 7.16 17.21
CA LEU A 115 -11.26 8.63 17.19
C LEU A 115 -11.85 9.14 15.88
N PHE A 116 -11.40 8.61 14.74
CA PHE A 116 -11.92 9.00 13.43
C PHE A 116 -13.42 8.69 13.29
N VAL A 117 -13.83 7.45 13.59
CA VAL A 117 -15.24 7.03 13.50
C VAL A 117 -16.11 7.84 14.46
N PHE A 118 -15.62 8.13 15.66
CA PHE A 118 -16.33 8.95 16.64
C PHE A 118 -16.53 10.40 16.14
N LEU A 119 -15.45 11.05 15.66
CA LEU A 119 -15.52 12.41 15.15
C LEU A 119 -16.40 12.49 13.88
N SER A 120 -16.26 11.56 12.97
CA SER A 120 -17.06 11.49 11.74
C SER A 120 -18.56 11.27 12.06
N ARG A 121 -18.88 10.49 13.12
CA ARG A 121 -20.25 10.31 13.59
C ARG A 121 -20.84 11.60 14.16
N ILE A 122 -20.06 12.37 14.91
CA ILE A 122 -20.49 13.70 15.39
C ILE A 122 -20.79 14.60 14.21
N LEU A 123 -19.93 14.62 13.20
CA LEU A 123 -20.11 15.40 11.99
C LEU A 123 -21.39 14.97 11.25
N LEU A 124 -21.61 13.67 11.09
CA LEU A 124 -22.83 13.12 10.50
C LEU A 124 -24.09 13.62 11.21
N HIS A 125 -24.09 13.58 12.56
CA HIS A 125 -25.25 14.06 13.33
C HIS A 125 -25.52 15.55 13.12
N ARG A 126 -24.47 16.38 13.05
CA ARG A 126 -24.60 17.82 12.75
C ARG A 126 -25.17 18.02 11.35
N THR A 127 -24.56 17.39 10.33
CA THR A 127 -25.01 17.48 8.94
C THR A 127 -26.46 17.03 8.78
N CYS A 128 -26.86 15.90 9.37
CA CYS A 128 -28.27 15.46 9.29
C CYS A 128 -29.28 16.43 9.97
N ARG A 129 -28.83 17.12 11.01
CA ARG A 129 -29.65 18.15 11.68
C ARG A 129 -29.82 19.37 10.81
N ASP A 130 -28.74 19.85 10.20
CA ASP A 130 -28.75 21.06 9.35
C ASP A 130 -29.56 20.83 8.07
N ILE A 131 -29.45 19.64 7.46
CA ILE A 131 -30.28 19.29 6.30
C ILE A 131 -31.76 19.28 6.63
N GLN A 132 -32.18 18.84 7.82
CA GLN A 132 -33.60 18.89 8.23
C GLN A 132 -34.13 20.32 8.36
N ARG A 133 -33.25 21.27 8.72
CA ARG A 133 -33.61 22.70 8.78
C ARG A 133 -33.76 23.28 7.39
N VAL A 134 -32.80 22.98 6.49
CA VAL A 134 -32.79 23.51 5.11
C VAL A 134 -33.93 22.92 4.26
N SER A 135 -34.25 21.63 4.43
CA SER A 135 -35.36 20.98 3.69
C SER A 135 -36.75 21.55 4.04
N ALA A 136 -36.85 22.31 5.13
CA ALA A 136 -38.12 23.02 5.51
C ALA A 136 -38.31 24.34 4.76
N GLU A 137 -37.26 24.88 4.14
CA GLU A 137 -37.35 26.13 3.36
C GLU A 137 -37.60 25.85 1.89
N LYS A 138 -38.56 26.57 1.29
CA LYS A 138 -38.94 26.42 -0.13
C LYS A 138 -37.75 26.76 -1.05
N PHE A 139 -37.45 25.87 -1.94
CA PHE A 139 -36.39 25.92 -2.94
C PHE A 139 -36.58 27.09 -3.94
N HIS A 140 -35.54 27.91 -4.14
CA HIS A 140 -35.49 29.00 -5.13
C HIS A 140 -34.39 28.74 -6.17
N TRP A 141 -34.62 29.03 -7.45
CA TRP A 141 -33.75 28.75 -8.61
C TRP A 141 -32.26 29.14 -8.49
N LYS A 142 -31.93 30.15 -7.72
CA LYS A 142 -30.55 30.62 -7.56
C LYS A 142 -29.59 29.65 -6.86
N PRO A 143 -30.01 28.84 -5.87
CA PRO A 143 -29.10 27.88 -5.24
C PRO A 143 -28.68 26.68 -6.13
N GLU A 144 -29.46 26.33 -7.16
CA GLU A 144 -29.11 25.19 -8.04
C GLU A 144 -27.85 25.47 -8.86
N LEU A 145 -27.74 26.65 -9.48
CA LEU A 145 -26.58 27.04 -10.27
C LEU A 145 -25.33 27.10 -9.39
N LEU A 146 -25.44 27.66 -8.19
CA LEU A 146 -24.34 27.73 -7.24
C LEU A 146 -23.92 26.32 -6.79
N THR A 147 -24.88 25.44 -6.51
CA THR A 147 -24.62 24.04 -6.14
C THR A 147 -23.92 23.29 -7.26
N LEU A 148 -24.33 23.46 -8.50
CA LEU A 148 -23.70 22.88 -9.68
C LEU A 148 -22.26 23.38 -9.83
N LEU A 149 -22.02 24.68 -9.73
CA LEU A 149 -20.68 25.26 -9.82
C LEU A 149 -19.78 24.78 -8.70
N CYS A 150 -20.25 24.78 -7.46
CA CYS A 150 -19.50 24.29 -6.31
C CYS A 150 -19.17 22.79 -6.45
N SER A 151 -20.14 21.98 -6.86
CA SER A 151 -19.95 20.54 -7.08
C SER A 151 -18.92 20.26 -8.17
N THR A 152 -19.01 20.96 -9.29
CA THR A 152 -18.06 20.84 -10.41
C THR A 152 -16.65 21.23 -9.97
N LEU A 153 -16.53 22.35 -9.23
CA LEU A 153 -15.25 22.81 -8.70
C LEU A 153 -14.65 21.80 -7.73
N LEU A 154 -15.44 21.28 -6.79
CA LEU A 154 -14.98 20.29 -5.81
C LEU A 154 -14.56 18.98 -6.47
N ILE A 155 -15.32 18.50 -7.46
CA ILE A 155 -14.94 17.33 -8.25
C ILE A 155 -13.63 17.60 -9.00
N GLY A 156 -13.48 18.78 -9.63
CA GLY A 156 -12.24 19.18 -10.30
C GLY A 156 -11.04 19.22 -9.37
N VAL A 157 -11.19 19.79 -8.19
CA VAL A 157 -10.15 19.81 -7.13
C VAL A 157 -9.80 18.38 -6.68
N CYS A 158 -10.80 17.52 -6.52
CA CYS A 158 -10.59 16.13 -6.13
C CYS A 158 -9.85 15.33 -7.23
N LEU A 159 -10.22 15.50 -8.48
CA LEU A 159 -9.52 14.89 -9.63
C LEU A 159 -8.07 15.39 -9.74
N PHE A 160 -7.84 16.68 -9.47
CA PHE A 160 -6.50 17.22 -9.38
C PHE A 160 -5.73 16.61 -8.20
N GLY A 161 -6.37 16.41 -7.06
CA GLY A 161 -5.83 15.72 -5.90
C GLY A 161 -5.41 14.28 -6.24
N ILE A 162 -6.23 13.52 -6.97
CA ILE A 162 -5.92 12.17 -7.46
C ILE A 162 -4.69 12.20 -8.37
N ARG A 163 -4.60 13.19 -9.27
CA ARG A 163 -3.44 13.35 -10.15
C ARG A 163 -2.16 13.69 -9.37
N GLY A 164 -2.29 14.44 -8.29
CA GLY A 164 -1.26 14.80 -7.33
C GLY A 164 -0.23 15.81 -7.83
N ARG A 165 -0.18 16.14 -9.13
CA ARG A 165 0.75 17.12 -9.71
C ARG A 165 0.27 17.69 -11.05
N MET A 166 0.81 18.84 -11.46
CA MET A 166 0.50 19.47 -12.75
C MET A 166 1.21 18.84 -13.95
N GLY A 167 2.21 17.97 -13.76
CA GLY A 167 2.98 17.35 -14.84
C GLY A 167 2.16 16.41 -15.73
N TYR A 168 2.73 15.98 -16.87
CA TYR A 168 2.08 15.06 -17.81
C TYR A 168 1.69 13.72 -17.14
N ASN A 169 2.59 13.12 -16.37
CA ASN A 169 2.32 11.87 -15.67
C ASN A 169 1.72 12.12 -14.28
N PRO A 170 0.82 11.27 -13.78
CA PRO A 170 0.37 11.34 -12.39
C PRO A 170 1.54 11.13 -11.41
N ILE A 171 1.33 11.55 -10.16
CA ILE A 171 2.34 11.41 -9.11
C ILE A 171 2.73 9.94 -8.91
N LYS A 172 4.03 9.71 -8.69
CA LYS A 172 4.61 8.41 -8.39
C LYS A 172 5.25 8.43 -6.99
N VAL A 173 5.54 7.25 -6.44
CA VAL A 173 6.25 7.11 -5.15
C VAL A 173 7.58 7.86 -5.14
N SER A 174 8.27 7.93 -6.29
CA SER A 174 9.51 8.69 -6.46
C SER A 174 9.40 10.19 -6.16
N ALA A 175 8.19 10.75 -6.07
CA ALA A 175 8.00 12.14 -5.63
C ALA A 175 8.40 12.37 -4.16
N ALA A 176 8.51 11.31 -3.36
CA ALA A 176 9.02 11.35 -2.00
C ALA A 176 10.56 11.54 -1.96
N TYR A 177 11.28 11.27 -3.05
CA TYR A 177 12.75 11.38 -3.12
C TYR A 177 13.16 12.81 -3.41
N TYR A 178 13.73 13.48 -2.42
CA TYR A 178 14.07 14.91 -2.49
C TYR A 178 15.49 15.21 -2.01
N CYS A 179 16.19 14.24 -1.42
CA CYS A 179 17.55 14.44 -0.90
C CYS A 179 18.40 13.16 -1.08
N ASN A 180 19.71 13.29 -0.79
CA ASN A 180 20.64 12.17 -0.89
C ASN A 180 20.56 11.19 0.30
N ASN A 181 19.72 11.45 1.30
CA ASN A 181 19.54 10.58 2.46
C ASN A 181 18.38 9.61 2.20
N THR A 182 18.72 8.34 2.04
CA THR A 182 17.76 7.28 1.72
C THR A 182 16.67 7.14 2.79
N PHE A 183 17.03 7.24 4.07
CA PHE A 183 16.07 7.12 5.18
C PHE A 183 15.03 8.25 5.15
N LEU A 184 15.45 9.49 4.91
CA LEU A 184 14.52 10.62 4.82
C LEU A 184 13.60 10.51 3.59
N ASN A 185 14.10 10.01 2.48
CA ASN A 185 13.29 9.75 1.31
C ASN A 185 12.23 8.67 1.58
N GLN A 186 12.57 7.64 2.35
CA GLN A 186 11.61 6.63 2.78
C GLN A 186 10.55 7.23 3.72
N LEU A 187 10.93 8.04 4.70
CA LEU A 187 9.98 8.71 5.60
C LEU A 187 8.92 9.56 4.88
N GLY A 188 9.23 10.04 3.69
CA GLY A 188 8.31 10.81 2.85
C GLY A 188 7.30 9.95 2.07
N ILE A 189 7.34 8.63 2.17
CA ILE A 189 6.43 7.74 1.45
C ILE A 189 5.21 7.44 2.31
N SER A 190 4.00 7.67 1.78
CA SER A 190 2.76 7.19 2.40
C SER A 190 2.60 5.69 2.16
N PRO A 191 2.47 4.86 3.21
CA PRO A 191 2.27 3.41 3.07
C PRO A 191 1.03 3.05 2.26
N SER A 192 -0.09 3.73 2.52
CA SER A 192 -1.35 3.51 1.80
C SER A 192 -1.22 3.85 0.32
N PHE A 193 -0.51 4.93 -0.03
CA PHE A 193 -0.23 5.29 -1.41
C PHE A 193 0.70 4.28 -2.08
N ASN A 194 1.74 3.82 -1.38
CA ASN A 194 2.69 2.83 -1.89
C ASN A 194 2.00 1.50 -2.20
N LEU A 195 1.16 1.02 -1.27
CA LEU A 195 0.38 -0.20 -1.49
C LEU A 195 -0.59 -0.05 -2.66
N LEU A 196 -1.33 1.07 -2.74
CA LEU A 196 -2.25 1.34 -3.84
C LEU A 196 -1.53 1.34 -5.20
N ARG A 197 -0.42 2.06 -5.30
CA ARG A 197 0.35 2.16 -6.56
C ARG A 197 0.98 0.85 -6.97
N SER A 198 1.62 0.14 -6.04
CA SER A 198 2.23 -1.17 -6.32
C SER A 198 1.19 -2.22 -6.72
N SER A 199 0.00 -2.19 -6.12
CA SER A 199 -1.11 -3.09 -6.49
C SER A 199 -1.64 -2.78 -7.89
N LEU A 200 -1.81 -1.50 -8.24
CA LEU A 200 -2.21 -1.10 -9.59
C LEU A 200 -1.15 -1.45 -10.64
N GLU A 201 0.13 -1.35 -10.29
CA GLU A 201 1.22 -1.74 -11.18
C GLU A 201 1.32 -3.25 -11.35
N ALA A 202 1.16 -4.02 -10.28
CA ALA A 202 1.13 -5.48 -10.33
C ALA A 202 -0.05 -6.02 -11.17
N SER A 203 -1.17 -5.29 -11.22
CA SER A 203 -2.37 -5.67 -11.98
C SER A 203 -2.24 -5.43 -13.49
N LYS A 204 -1.20 -4.72 -13.95
CA LYS A 204 -1.01 -4.46 -15.39
C LYS A 204 -0.56 -5.73 -16.10
N SER A 205 -1.08 -5.93 -17.31
CA SER A 205 -0.71 -7.07 -18.17
C SER A 205 0.79 -7.14 -18.49
N GLU A 206 1.46 -5.98 -18.55
CA GLU A 206 2.89 -5.86 -18.80
C GLU A 206 3.77 -6.45 -17.66
N ASN A 207 3.22 -6.57 -16.45
CA ASN A 207 3.92 -7.08 -15.26
C ASN A 207 3.47 -8.51 -14.88
N ARG A 208 2.72 -9.19 -15.75
CA ARG A 208 2.42 -10.61 -15.57
C ARG A 208 3.67 -11.45 -15.85
N GLU A 209 3.75 -12.61 -15.21
CA GLU A 209 4.76 -13.61 -15.55
C GLU A 209 4.73 -13.85 -17.05
N ILE A 210 5.86 -13.59 -17.71
CA ILE A 210 6.03 -13.84 -19.12
C ILE A 210 6.49 -15.29 -19.21
N ASP A 211 5.67 -16.14 -19.81
CA ASP A 211 6.08 -17.47 -20.22
C ASP A 211 7.08 -17.32 -21.38
N LEU A 212 8.36 -17.42 -21.07
CA LEU A 212 9.46 -17.20 -22.04
C LEU A 212 9.67 -18.40 -22.96
N MET A 213 9.36 -19.61 -22.49
CA MET A 213 9.48 -20.86 -23.26
C MET A 213 8.73 -21.99 -22.60
N ASP A 214 8.42 -23.02 -23.37
CA ASP A 214 7.80 -24.26 -22.84
C ASP A 214 8.69 -24.91 -21.77
N GLU A 215 8.06 -25.44 -20.71
CA GLU A 215 8.76 -26.05 -19.57
C GLU A 215 9.73 -27.16 -20.01
N LYS A 216 9.33 -28.00 -21.00
CA LYS A 216 10.20 -29.07 -21.52
C LYS A 216 11.42 -28.51 -22.24
N GLU A 217 11.24 -27.41 -22.97
CA GLU A 217 12.33 -26.72 -23.66
C GLU A 217 13.28 -26.08 -22.64
N ALA A 218 12.74 -25.44 -21.59
CA ALA A 218 13.53 -24.90 -20.49
C ALA A 218 14.37 -25.96 -19.79
N ILE A 219 13.75 -27.09 -19.41
CA ILE A 219 14.45 -28.22 -18.79
C ILE A 219 15.53 -28.78 -19.73
N SER A 220 15.22 -28.99 -21.02
CA SER A 220 16.20 -29.53 -21.98
C SER A 220 17.39 -28.60 -22.17
N THR A 221 17.14 -27.29 -22.19
CA THR A 221 18.18 -26.27 -22.32
C THR A 221 19.10 -26.24 -21.09
N VAL A 222 18.52 -26.24 -19.88
CA VAL A 222 19.29 -26.26 -18.63
C VAL A 222 20.11 -27.56 -18.54
N ARG A 223 19.53 -28.70 -18.91
CA ARG A 223 20.27 -29.99 -18.93
C ARG A 223 21.45 -29.94 -19.88
N ARG A 224 21.30 -29.38 -21.08
CA ARG A 224 22.37 -29.21 -22.05
C ARG A 224 23.49 -28.33 -21.51
N GLU A 225 23.12 -27.14 -20.95
CA GLU A 225 24.10 -26.19 -20.42
C GLU A 225 24.87 -26.74 -19.20
N LEU A 226 24.23 -27.55 -18.38
CA LEU A 226 24.85 -28.20 -17.22
C LEU A 226 25.52 -29.53 -17.56
N ASN A 227 25.52 -29.98 -18.83
CA ASN A 227 26.04 -31.28 -19.29
C ASN A 227 25.48 -32.46 -18.48
N ILE A 228 24.16 -32.47 -18.24
CA ILE A 228 23.50 -33.53 -17.49
C ILE A 228 23.21 -34.70 -18.44
N THR A 229 23.99 -35.76 -18.34
CA THR A 229 23.80 -37.00 -19.10
C THR A 229 22.85 -37.96 -18.38
N ASP A 230 22.96 -38.05 -17.04
CA ASP A 230 22.15 -38.92 -16.21
C ASP A 230 21.06 -38.08 -15.50
N SER A 231 19.80 -38.51 -15.56
CA SER A 231 18.72 -37.86 -14.84
C SER A 231 18.42 -38.56 -13.53
N LEU A 232 18.19 -37.79 -12.49
CA LEU A 232 17.65 -38.24 -11.20
C LEU A 232 16.21 -37.70 -11.09
N PRO A 233 15.25 -38.24 -11.83
CA PRO A 233 13.87 -37.66 -11.97
C PRO A 233 13.14 -37.63 -10.63
N ASP A 234 13.46 -38.54 -9.72
CA ASP A 234 12.84 -38.60 -8.39
C ASP A 234 13.22 -37.42 -7.48
N ILE A 235 14.29 -36.69 -7.82
CA ILE A 235 14.73 -35.50 -7.07
C ILE A 235 14.35 -34.22 -7.80
N SER A 236 14.76 -34.10 -9.05
CA SER A 236 14.48 -32.96 -9.91
C SER A 236 14.87 -33.28 -11.36
N PRO A 237 14.12 -32.76 -12.38
CA PRO A 237 14.48 -32.92 -13.78
C PRO A 237 15.87 -32.41 -14.16
N ILE A 238 16.42 -31.48 -13.36
CA ILE A 238 17.74 -30.86 -13.55
C ILE A 238 18.79 -31.33 -12.52
N ALA A 239 18.43 -32.34 -11.71
CA ALA A 239 19.40 -32.90 -10.78
C ALA A 239 20.49 -33.68 -11.53
N ARG A 240 21.74 -33.58 -11.05
CA ARG A 240 22.88 -34.31 -11.59
C ARG A 240 23.68 -34.98 -10.46
N LYS A 241 24.23 -36.14 -10.75
CA LYS A 241 25.18 -36.78 -9.90
C LYS A 241 26.59 -36.33 -10.30
N ILE A 242 27.39 -35.91 -9.34
CA ILE A 242 28.81 -35.56 -9.57
C ILE A 242 29.65 -36.62 -8.86
N ASP A 243 30.34 -37.46 -9.62
CA ASP A 243 31.27 -38.41 -9.08
C ASP A 243 32.68 -37.79 -9.12
N ASN A 244 33.25 -37.59 -7.95
CA ASN A 244 34.61 -37.11 -7.80
C ASN A 244 35.58 -38.34 -7.70
N PRO A 245 36.58 -38.45 -8.57
CA PRO A 245 37.47 -39.61 -8.60
C PRO A 245 38.53 -39.64 -7.48
N GLY A 246 38.32 -38.90 -6.40
CA GLY A 246 39.24 -38.83 -5.26
C GLY A 246 38.91 -39.83 -4.15
N GLN A 247 39.89 -40.12 -3.30
CA GLN A 247 39.66 -40.88 -2.06
C GLN A 247 38.68 -40.09 -1.17
N PRO A 248 37.62 -40.73 -0.65
CA PRO A 248 36.65 -40.02 0.19
C PRO A 248 37.31 -39.52 1.47
N SER A 249 37.41 -38.20 1.60
CA SER A 249 37.81 -37.58 2.87
C SER A 249 36.61 -37.61 3.79
N ARG A 250 36.62 -38.41 4.85
CA ARG A 250 35.52 -38.52 5.83
C ARG A 250 35.40 -37.27 6.70
N LYS A 251 35.41 -36.07 6.09
CA LYS A 251 35.23 -34.78 6.79
C LYS A 251 33.74 -34.50 6.99
N ASN A 252 33.41 -33.99 8.16
CA ASN A 252 32.07 -33.44 8.40
C ASN A 252 31.92 -32.13 7.61
N VAL A 253 30.81 -31.98 6.88
CA VAL A 253 30.47 -30.74 6.17
C VAL A 253 29.26 -30.15 6.85
N VAL A 254 29.40 -28.90 7.29
CA VAL A 254 28.26 -28.11 7.82
C VAL A 254 27.95 -27.04 6.81
N LEU A 255 26.73 -27.09 6.25
CA LEU A 255 26.23 -26.09 5.33
C LEU A 255 25.25 -25.20 6.08
N VAL A 256 25.57 -23.89 6.17
CA VAL A 256 24.74 -22.91 6.82
C VAL A 256 24.09 -22.01 5.75
N PHE A 257 22.78 -22.15 5.58
CA PHE A 257 22.01 -21.22 4.75
C PHE A 257 21.61 -20.00 5.59
N MET A 258 22.15 -18.84 5.24
CA MET A 258 21.81 -17.58 5.88
C MET A 258 20.87 -16.81 4.98
N GLU A 259 19.59 -16.75 5.36
CA GLU A 259 18.59 -15.96 4.66
C GLU A 259 18.61 -14.51 5.16
N SER A 260 18.46 -13.55 4.23
CA SER A 260 18.37 -12.12 4.52
C SER A 260 19.60 -11.51 5.21
N MET A 261 20.74 -12.19 5.19
CA MET A 261 21.98 -11.67 5.73
C MET A 261 22.69 -10.81 4.69
N SER A 262 22.78 -9.49 4.96
CA SER A 262 23.53 -8.58 4.11
C SER A 262 25.05 -8.85 4.23
N ALA A 263 25.75 -8.80 3.12
CA ALA A 263 27.20 -8.84 3.09
C ALA A 263 27.84 -7.69 3.91
N GLU A 264 27.14 -6.57 4.06
CA GLU A 264 27.54 -5.43 4.89
C GLU A 264 27.77 -5.82 6.36
N LEU A 265 27.07 -6.86 6.85
CA LEU A 265 27.23 -7.36 8.23
C LEU A 265 28.48 -8.24 8.42
N LEU A 266 29.18 -8.56 7.34
CA LEU A 266 30.39 -9.37 7.40
C LEU A 266 31.62 -8.46 7.52
N GLY A 267 32.46 -8.70 8.53
CA GLY A 267 33.69 -7.93 8.76
C GLY A 267 34.65 -7.90 7.55
N HIS A 268 34.58 -8.89 6.64
CA HIS A 268 35.32 -8.89 5.39
C HIS A 268 34.95 -7.76 4.43
N PHE A 269 33.72 -7.23 4.51
CA PHE A 269 33.22 -6.16 3.65
C PHE A 269 33.22 -4.79 4.34
N GLY A 270 33.92 -4.62 5.45
CA GLY A 270 34.21 -3.33 6.05
C GLY A 270 33.32 -2.90 7.22
N ASN A 271 32.65 -3.85 7.87
CA ASN A 271 31.92 -3.57 9.10
C ASN A 271 32.82 -3.85 10.32
#